data_09d89e0885feb736c3932434e70dbbf7
#
_entry.id   09d89e0885feb736c3932434e70dbbf7
#
_cell.length_a   1.000
_cell.length_b   1.000
_cell.length_c   1.000
_cell.angle_alpha   90.00
_cell.angle_beta   90.00
_cell.angle_gamma   90.00
#
_symmetry.space_group_name_H-M   'P 1'
#
loop_
_entity.id
_entity.type
_entity.pdbx_description
1 polymer ?
#
loop_
_entity_poly.entity_id
_entity_poly.type
_entity_poly.pdbx_seq_one_letter_code
_entity_poly.pdbx_strand_id
1 'polypeptide(L)'
;GQPYWRDVGTVDAFFEANLELIGKGPELDLYDQERPIWTYQAQLPPAKFIDDAGRRGVAIDSMVSGGNIIQGAQVHHSLLFSQVVVLPRAKVRDAIILPDVVVGEGCRIRRCVVDEGCRIPSGTIIGEDAAVDRERFFVSPKGVVLVTAEMLGQEVAHVR
;
A
#
# COMPACT_ATOMS: atom_id res chain seq x y z
N GLY A 1 -2.63 -13.02 -28.57
CA GLY A 1 -2.97 -13.30 -27.18
C GLY A 1 -4.27 -12.64 -26.78
N GLN A 2 -4.98 -13.20 -25.85
CA GLN A 2 -6.21 -12.59 -25.35
C GLN A 2 -5.88 -11.29 -24.59
N PRO A 3 -6.69 -10.22 -24.74
CA PRO A 3 -6.48 -9.00 -23.96
C PRO A 3 -6.67 -9.29 -22.47
N TYR A 4 -5.78 -8.76 -21.65
CA TYR A 4 -5.93 -8.82 -20.20
C TYR A 4 -7.08 -7.93 -19.77
N TRP A 5 -8.04 -8.50 -19.05
CA TRP A 5 -9.13 -7.76 -18.45
C TRP A 5 -9.47 -8.32 -17.08
N ARG A 6 -9.69 -7.44 -16.12
CA ARG A 6 -10.08 -7.82 -14.76
C ARG A 6 -11.00 -6.78 -14.15
N ASP A 7 -12.10 -7.23 -13.57
CA ASP A 7 -13.01 -6.36 -12.83
C ASP A 7 -12.39 -6.01 -11.45
N VAL A 8 -12.24 -4.73 -11.19
CA VAL A 8 -11.71 -4.20 -9.93
C VAL A 8 -12.76 -3.35 -9.17
N GLY A 9 -14.05 -3.58 -9.46
CA GLY A 9 -15.15 -2.82 -8.87
C GLY A 9 -15.41 -3.08 -7.39
N THR A 10 -14.78 -4.09 -6.78
CA THR A 10 -14.88 -4.38 -5.34
C THR A 10 -13.53 -4.21 -4.66
N VAL A 11 -13.54 -4.03 -3.33
CA VAL A 11 -12.30 -3.95 -2.54
C VAL A 11 -11.48 -5.24 -2.67
N ASP A 12 -12.15 -6.40 -2.62
CA ASP A 12 -11.47 -7.69 -2.77
C ASP A 12 -10.82 -7.84 -4.15
N ALA A 13 -11.54 -7.50 -5.20
CA ALA A 13 -11.03 -7.59 -6.56
C ALA A 13 -9.87 -6.62 -6.80
N PHE A 14 -9.97 -5.41 -6.30
CA PHE A 14 -8.89 -4.41 -6.36
C PHE A 14 -7.64 -4.88 -5.62
N PHE A 15 -7.81 -5.38 -4.42
CA PHE A 15 -6.73 -5.90 -3.59
C PHE A 15 -6.01 -7.07 -4.27
N GLU A 16 -6.75 -8.06 -4.72
CA GLU A 16 -6.18 -9.25 -5.38
C GLU A 16 -5.47 -8.90 -6.69
N ALA A 17 -6.07 -8.04 -7.52
CA ALA A 17 -5.49 -7.64 -8.78
C ALA A 17 -4.16 -6.89 -8.60
N ASN A 18 -4.06 -6.04 -7.60
CA ASN A 18 -2.83 -5.31 -7.33
C ASN A 18 -1.74 -6.20 -6.72
N LEU A 19 -2.07 -7.08 -5.79
CA LEU A 19 -1.08 -8.01 -5.22
C LEU A 19 -0.54 -9.00 -6.25
N GLU A 20 -1.36 -9.39 -7.22
CA GLU A 20 -0.94 -10.27 -8.31
C GLU A 20 0.23 -9.69 -9.12
N LEU A 21 0.32 -8.36 -9.25
CA LEU A 21 1.42 -7.70 -9.96
C LEU A 21 2.79 -7.97 -9.33
N ILE A 22 2.84 -8.30 -8.05
CA ILE A 22 4.07 -8.57 -7.31
C ILE A 22 4.60 -9.98 -7.61
N GLY A 23 3.75 -10.89 -8.05
CA GLY A 23 4.08 -12.28 -8.30
C GLY A 23 5.12 -12.47 -9.40
N LYS A 24 5.76 -13.64 -9.40
CA LYS A 24 6.63 -14.05 -10.49
C LYS A 24 5.81 -14.50 -11.69
N GLY A 25 5.92 -13.78 -12.81
CA GLY A 25 5.20 -14.09 -14.04
C GLY A 25 3.69 -13.77 -13.99
N PRO A 26 3.30 -12.56 -13.59
CA PRO A 26 1.91 -12.16 -13.61
C PRO A 26 1.35 -12.14 -15.04
N GLU A 27 0.04 -12.34 -15.19
CA GLU A 27 -0.63 -12.21 -16.50
C GLU A 27 -0.42 -10.84 -17.13
N LEU A 28 -0.39 -9.80 -16.30
CA LEU A 28 -0.04 -8.44 -16.69
C LEU A 28 1.37 -8.13 -16.21
N ASP A 29 2.32 -8.13 -17.12
CA ASP A 29 3.70 -7.78 -16.81
C ASP A 29 3.96 -6.30 -17.10
N LEU A 30 4.17 -5.52 -16.04
CA LEU A 30 4.49 -4.10 -16.14
C LEU A 30 5.90 -3.83 -16.70
N TYR A 31 6.74 -4.84 -16.73
CA TYR A 31 8.14 -4.76 -17.17
C TYR A 31 8.35 -5.30 -18.59
N ASP A 32 7.26 -5.63 -19.30
CA ASP A 32 7.33 -6.07 -20.69
C ASP A 32 7.75 -4.91 -21.59
N GLN A 33 8.96 -4.95 -22.09
CA GLN A 33 9.52 -3.92 -22.97
C GLN A 33 9.00 -4.00 -24.41
N GLU A 34 8.49 -5.15 -24.82
CA GLU A 34 7.90 -5.32 -26.16
C GLU A 34 6.49 -4.73 -26.25
N ARG A 35 5.79 -4.71 -25.12
CA ARG A 35 4.44 -4.13 -25.00
C ARG A 35 4.32 -3.20 -23.81
N PRO A 36 5.04 -2.08 -23.82
CA PRO A 36 5.05 -1.19 -22.67
C PRO A 36 3.69 -0.55 -22.41
N ILE A 37 3.34 -0.43 -21.13
CA ILE A 37 2.17 0.32 -20.70
C ILE A 37 2.60 1.77 -20.46
N TRP A 38 2.14 2.67 -21.31
CA TRP A 38 2.44 4.08 -21.19
C TRP A 38 1.44 4.78 -20.26
N THR A 39 1.93 5.24 -19.12
CA THR A 39 1.15 6.04 -18.16
C THR A 39 1.88 7.35 -17.89
N TYR A 40 1.12 8.37 -17.46
CA TYR A 40 1.73 9.58 -16.92
C TYR A 40 2.47 9.22 -15.63
N GLN A 41 3.76 9.55 -15.59
CA GLN A 41 4.55 9.41 -14.39
C GLN A 41 5.05 10.79 -13.96
N ALA A 42 4.68 11.18 -12.74
CA ALA A 42 5.26 12.34 -12.12
C ALA A 42 6.78 12.11 -11.94
N GLN A 43 7.57 13.14 -12.17
CA GLN A 43 8.99 13.09 -11.86
C GLN A 43 9.17 13.19 -10.33
N LEU A 44 9.37 12.05 -9.70
CA LEU A 44 9.58 11.93 -8.26
C LEU A 44 11.00 11.43 -7.98
N PRO A 45 11.56 11.78 -6.82
CA PRO A 45 12.83 11.19 -6.40
C PRO A 45 12.67 9.66 -6.24
N PRO A 46 13.76 8.90 -6.32
CA PRO A 46 13.72 7.47 -6.07
C PRO A 46 13.20 7.16 -4.66
N ALA A 47 12.68 5.95 -4.48
CA ALA A 47 12.32 5.45 -3.16
C ALA A 47 13.57 5.39 -2.27
N LYS A 48 13.42 5.75 -1.00
CA LYS A 48 14.51 5.85 -0.04
C LYS A 48 14.27 4.90 1.13
N PHE A 49 15.29 4.11 1.44
CA PHE A 49 15.28 3.16 2.55
C PHE A 49 16.32 3.62 3.58
N ILE A 50 15.88 3.94 4.79
CA ILE A 50 16.73 4.53 5.82
C ILE A 50 16.74 3.62 7.04
N ASP A 51 17.92 3.38 7.58
CA ASP A 51 18.07 2.74 8.88
C ASP A 51 17.76 3.73 9.99
N ASP A 52 17.08 3.27 11.02
CA ASP A 52 16.76 4.07 12.20
C ASP A 52 17.02 3.28 13.48
N ALA A 53 17.89 3.80 14.34
CA ALA A 53 18.24 3.21 15.64
C ALA A 53 18.57 1.71 15.56
N GLY A 54 19.35 1.30 14.56
CA GLY A 54 19.72 -0.09 14.33
C GLY A 54 18.66 -0.96 13.64
N ARG A 55 17.53 -0.37 13.26
CA ARG A 55 16.48 -1.03 12.47
C ARG A 55 16.63 -0.66 11.01
N ARG A 56 16.68 -1.67 10.16
CA ARG A 56 16.77 -1.46 8.72
C ARG A 56 15.41 -1.09 8.14
N GLY A 57 15.42 -0.13 7.21
CA GLY A 57 14.30 0.10 6.32
C GLY A 57 14.36 -0.90 5.18
N VAL A 58 13.38 -1.81 5.08
CA VAL A 58 13.38 -2.88 4.09
C VAL A 58 12.02 -3.07 3.42
N ALA A 59 12.07 -3.49 2.16
CA ALA A 59 10.91 -3.99 1.44
C ALA A 59 11.27 -5.32 0.77
N ILE A 60 10.47 -6.34 0.99
CA ILE A 60 10.68 -7.69 0.49
C ILE A 60 9.45 -8.13 -0.31
N ASP A 61 9.67 -8.73 -1.49
CA ASP A 61 8.58 -9.16 -2.38
C ASP A 61 7.52 -8.08 -2.58
N SER A 62 7.96 -6.86 -2.84
CA SER A 62 7.10 -5.68 -2.85
C SER A 62 7.40 -4.78 -4.04
N MET A 63 6.41 -4.00 -4.44
CA MET A 63 6.57 -2.94 -5.43
C MET A 63 6.50 -1.59 -4.72
N VAL A 64 7.55 -0.78 -4.86
CA VAL A 64 7.68 0.51 -4.19
C VAL A 64 7.91 1.59 -5.24
N SER A 65 6.97 2.50 -5.36
CA SER A 65 7.01 3.58 -6.35
C SER A 65 7.93 4.73 -5.91
N GLY A 66 8.14 5.70 -6.79
CA GLY A 66 8.96 6.87 -6.52
C GLY A 66 8.47 7.73 -5.36
N GLY A 67 9.39 8.46 -4.73
CA GLY A 67 9.10 9.36 -3.63
C GLY A 67 8.80 8.71 -2.29
N ASN A 68 8.85 7.38 -2.20
CA ASN A 68 8.64 6.66 -0.95
C ASN A 68 9.82 6.84 0.01
N ILE A 69 9.51 6.89 1.30
CA ILE A 69 10.51 6.85 2.37
C ILE A 69 10.13 5.74 3.35
N ILE A 70 10.98 4.73 3.46
CA ILE A 70 10.80 3.63 4.41
C ILE A 70 11.93 3.74 5.43
N GLN A 71 11.56 4.16 6.64
CA GLN A 71 12.50 4.49 7.70
C GLN A 71 12.40 3.49 8.85
N GLY A 72 13.41 2.65 9.03
CA GLY A 72 13.45 1.67 10.11
C GLY A 72 12.21 0.78 10.22
N ALA A 73 11.56 0.53 9.09
CA ALA A 73 10.30 -0.19 8.98
C ALA A 73 10.43 -1.39 8.06
N GLN A 74 9.51 -2.32 8.17
CA GLN A 74 9.47 -3.54 7.37
C GLN A 74 8.21 -3.55 6.48
N VAL A 75 8.43 -3.66 5.17
CA VAL A 75 7.37 -3.83 4.18
C VAL A 75 7.52 -5.19 3.54
N HIS A 76 6.47 -5.99 3.50
CA HIS A 76 6.49 -7.32 2.96
C HIS A 76 5.26 -7.59 2.11
N HIS A 77 5.46 -8.11 0.91
CA HIS A 77 4.39 -8.50 -0.03
C HIS A 77 3.32 -7.41 -0.16
N SER A 78 3.77 -6.20 -0.45
CA SER A 78 2.89 -5.02 -0.51
C SER A 78 3.22 -4.17 -1.74
N LEU A 79 2.23 -3.40 -2.15
CA LEU A 79 2.39 -2.43 -3.23
C LEU A 79 2.18 -1.03 -2.64
N LEU A 80 3.24 -0.22 -2.70
CA LEU A 80 3.24 1.16 -2.24
C LEU A 80 3.26 2.08 -3.45
N PHE A 81 2.21 2.89 -3.59
CA PHE A 81 2.15 3.92 -4.62
C PHE A 81 3.10 5.09 -4.27
N SER A 82 3.03 6.18 -5.00
CA SER A 82 3.98 7.29 -4.85
C SER A 82 3.87 8.02 -3.52
N GLN A 83 5.00 8.51 -3.02
CA GLN A 83 5.09 9.41 -1.87
C GLN A 83 4.48 8.84 -0.58
N VAL A 84 4.63 7.55 -0.36
CA VAL A 84 4.26 6.91 0.91
C VAL A 84 5.44 7.01 1.89
N VAL A 85 5.15 7.36 3.12
CA VAL A 85 6.12 7.39 4.21
C VAL A 85 5.75 6.32 5.22
N VAL A 86 6.70 5.42 5.50
CA VAL A 86 6.55 4.38 6.53
C VAL A 86 7.55 4.67 7.64
N LEU A 87 7.04 4.97 8.82
CA LEU A 87 7.83 5.43 9.96
C LEU A 87 8.42 4.28 10.78
N PRO A 88 9.39 4.56 11.66
CA PRO A 88 10.13 3.52 12.37
C PRO A 88 9.25 2.52 13.11
N ARG A 89 9.69 1.26 13.13
CA ARG A 89 9.04 0.12 13.80
C ARG A 89 7.69 -0.28 13.20
N ALA A 90 7.23 0.38 12.14
CA ALA A 90 6.03 -0.05 11.45
C ALA A 90 6.28 -1.35 10.69
N LYS A 91 5.25 -2.18 10.60
CA LYS A 91 5.23 -3.41 9.82
C LYS A 91 4.02 -3.38 8.88
N VAL A 92 4.29 -3.47 7.59
CA VAL A 92 3.28 -3.47 6.52
C VAL A 92 3.38 -4.80 5.80
N ARG A 93 2.28 -5.54 5.72
CA ARG A 93 2.23 -6.84 5.07
C ARG A 93 0.95 -7.01 4.28
N ASP A 94 1.05 -7.60 3.10
CA ASP A 94 -0.11 -7.88 2.24
C ASP A 94 -1.03 -6.67 2.12
N ALA A 95 -0.46 -5.52 1.76
CA ALA A 95 -1.17 -4.26 1.75
C ALA A 95 -1.01 -3.52 0.42
N ILE A 96 -2.04 -2.80 0.05
CA ILE A 96 -2.04 -1.84 -1.04
C ILE A 96 -2.14 -0.45 -0.41
N ILE A 97 -1.09 0.33 -0.55
CA ILE A 97 -1.01 1.67 0.03
C ILE A 97 -1.04 2.69 -1.11
N LEU A 98 -2.10 3.48 -1.17
CA LEU A 98 -2.31 4.49 -2.20
C LEU A 98 -1.43 5.74 -1.95
N PRO A 99 -1.34 6.68 -2.91
CA PRO A 99 -0.39 7.79 -2.81
C PRO A 99 -0.56 8.66 -1.56
N ASP A 100 0.52 9.29 -1.15
CA ASP A 100 0.54 10.31 -0.08
C ASP A 100 0.05 9.82 1.28
N VAL A 101 0.25 8.54 1.58
CA VAL A 101 -0.09 7.95 2.88
C VAL A 101 1.11 8.00 3.80
N VAL A 102 0.87 8.31 5.06
CA VAL A 102 1.84 8.17 6.14
C VAL A 102 1.41 7.04 7.06
N VAL A 103 2.25 6.02 7.18
CA VAL A 103 2.08 4.95 8.17
C VAL A 103 2.88 5.31 9.41
N GLY A 104 2.19 5.58 10.52
CA GLY A 104 2.80 6.06 11.76
C GLY A 104 3.73 5.04 12.42
N GLU A 105 4.53 5.53 13.38
CA GLU A 105 5.47 4.69 14.10
C GLU A 105 4.81 3.50 14.79
N GLY A 106 5.45 2.34 14.70
CA GLY A 106 5.00 1.14 15.40
C GLY A 106 3.67 0.57 14.93
N CYS A 107 3.11 1.05 13.81
CA CYS A 107 1.91 0.48 13.24
C CYS A 107 2.15 -0.97 12.78
N ARG A 108 1.13 -1.80 12.91
CA ARG A 108 1.07 -3.12 12.29
C ARG A 108 -0.15 -3.19 11.41
N ILE A 109 0.05 -3.19 10.12
CA ILE A 109 -1.05 -3.24 9.16
C ILE A 109 -0.84 -4.40 8.19
N ARG A 110 -1.92 -5.13 7.96
CA ARG A 110 -1.90 -6.27 7.06
C ARG A 110 -3.26 -6.47 6.40
N ARG A 111 -3.24 -7.07 5.22
CA ARG A 111 -4.43 -7.43 4.46
C ARG A 111 -5.41 -6.26 4.35
N CYS A 112 -4.91 -5.15 3.83
CA CYS A 112 -5.65 -3.90 3.77
C CYS A 112 -5.37 -3.11 2.49
N VAL A 113 -6.30 -2.23 2.21
CA VAL A 113 -6.15 -1.16 1.22
C VAL A 113 -6.26 0.16 1.97
N VAL A 114 -5.23 0.99 1.91
CA VAL A 114 -5.21 2.31 2.53
C VAL A 114 -5.37 3.37 1.45
N ASP A 115 -6.42 4.15 1.52
CA ASP A 115 -6.76 5.15 0.53
C ASP A 115 -5.80 6.35 0.57
N GLU A 116 -5.79 7.10 -0.52
CA GLU A 116 -4.90 8.24 -0.73
C GLU A 116 -4.98 9.26 0.42
N GLY A 117 -3.83 9.78 0.80
CA GLY A 117 -3.71 10.87 1.77
C GLY A 117 -3.98 10.49 3.22
N CYS A 118 -4.23 9.23 3.54
CA CYS A 118 -4.43 8.80 4.93
C CYS A 118 -3.17 8.99 5.76
N ARG A 119 -3.35 9.41 7.01
CA ARG A 119 -2.31 9.43 8.03
C ARG A 119 -2.68 8.46 9.14
N ILE A 120 -2.06 7.29 9.11
CA ILE A 120 -2.34 6.25 10.10
C ILE A 120 -1.61 6.59 11.39
N PRO A 121 -2.33 6.81 12.50
CA PRO A 121 -1.70 7.17 13.78
C PRO A 121 -0.72 6.14 14.28
N SER A 122 0.28 6.57 15.03
CA SER A 122 1.28 5.67 15.64
C SER A 122 0.61 4.58 16.45
N GLY A 123 1.14 3.37 16.35
CA GLY A 123 0.65 2.21 17.10
C GLY A 123 -0.67 1.62 16.62
N THR A 124 -1.21 2.07 15.49
CA THR A 124 -2.45 1.51 14.93
C THR A 124 -2.23 0.07 14.47
N ILE A 125 -3.17 -0.81 14.81
CA ILE A 125 -3.18 -2.21 14.39
C ILE A 125 -4.36 -2.41 13.44
N ILE A 126 -4.10 -2.93 12.25
CA ILE A 126 -5.09 -3.22 11.22
C ILE A 126 -4.88 -4.62 10.69
N GLY A 127 -5.96 -5.38 10.55
CA GLY A 127 -5.95 -6.71 9.94
C GLY A 127 -5.62 -7.86 10.88
N GLU A 128 -5.56 -7.62 12.18
CA GLU A 128 -5.33 -8.67 13.19
C GLU A 128 -6.61 -9.12 13.87
N ASP A 129 -7.58 -8.24 14.06
CA ASP A 129 -8.87 -8.52 14.68
C ASP A 129 -10.00 -7.93 13.85
N ALA A 130 -10.73 -8.80 13.17
CA ALA A 130 -11.81 -8.38 12.26
C ALA A 130 -12.96 -7.66 12.98
N ALA A 131 -13.26 -8.01 14.22
CA ALA A 131 -14.33 -7.36 14.99
C ALA A 131 -13.94 -5.92 15.34
N VAL A 132 -12.70 -5.70 15.76
CA VAL A 132 -12.17 -4.36 16.05
C VAL A 132 -12.07 -3.54 14.77
N ASP A 133 -11.62 -4.14 13.68
CA ASP A 133 -11.49 -3.45 12.39
C ASP A 133 -12.87 -3.00 11.87
N ARG A 134 -13.91 -3.82 12.03
CA ARG A 134 -15.28 -3.45 11.61
C ARG A 134 -15.86 -2.27 12.37
N GLU A 135 -15.45 -2.03 13.58
CA GLU A 135 -15.88 -0.87 14.37
C GLU A 135 -15.32 0.46 13.81
N ARG A 136 -14.17 0.40 13.14
CA ARG A 136 -13.44 1.59 12.66
C ARG A 136 -13.44 1.71 11.14
N PHE A 137 -13.40 0.59 10.44
CA PHE A 137 -13.15 0.52 9.02
C PHE A 137 -14.17 -0.38 8.32
N PHE A 138 -14.13 -0.38 6.99
CA PHE A 138 -14.85 -1.36 6.20
C PHE A 138 -14.02 -2.66 6.11
N VAL A 139 -14.67 -3.79 6.35
CA VAL A 139 -14.06 -5.11 6.14
C VAL A 139 -14.85 -5.84 5.06
N SER A 140 -14.16 -6.23 4.00
CA SER A 140 -14.78 -6.92 2.87
C SER A 140 -15.21 -8.36 3.20
N PRO A 141 -16.00 -9.00 2.33
CA PRO A 141 -16.35 -10.42 2.49
C PRO A 141 -15.15 -11.36 2.63
N LYS A 142 -14.04 -11.07 1.97
CA LYS A 142 -12.81 -11.86 2.06
C LYS A 142 -11.84 -11.38 3.17
N GLY A 143 -12.27 -10.47 4.01
CA GLY A 143 -11.49 -10.00 5.15
C GLY A 143 -10.44 -8.94 4.82
N VAL A 144 -10.57 -8.26 3.69
CA VAL A 144 -9.70 -7.12 3.34
C VAL A 144 -10.24 -5.86 4.01
N VAL A 145 -9.37 -5.16 4.74
CA VAL A 145 -9.74 -3.93 5.44
C VAL A 145 -9.51 -2.73 4.51
N LEU A 146 -10.56 -1.94 4.28
CA LEU A 146 -10.46 -0.67 3.58
C LEU A 146 -10.37 0.46 4.60
N VAL A 147 -9.32 1.28 4.50
CA VAL A 147 -9.10 2.44 5.35
C VAL A 147 -9.14 3.70 4.49
N THR A 148 -10.07 4.58 4.78
CA THR A 148 -10.15 5.90 4.15
C THR A 148 -9.88 7.00 5.17
N ALA A 149 -9.55 8.19 4.66
CA ALA A 149 -9.33 9.36 5.52
C ALA A 149 -10.56 9.69 6.38
N GLU A 150 -11.74 9.58 5.81
CA GLU A 150 -13.00 9.80 6.53
C GLU A 150 -13.16 8.83 7.70
N MET A 151 -12.84 7.54 7.52
CA MET A 151 -12.90 6.53 8.59
C MET A 151 -11.91 6.83 9.72
N LEU A 152 -10.81 7.53 9.41
CA LEU A 152 -9.83 7.99 10.39
C LEU A 152 -10.19 9.35 11.01
N GLY A 153 -11.30 9.96 10.61
CA GLY A 153 -11.70 11.30 11.03
C GLY A 153 -10.81 12.41 10.47
N GLN A 154 -10.23 12.19 9.29
CA GLN A 154 -9.31 13.11 8.64
C GLN A 154 -9.94 13.70 7.38
N GLU A 155 -9.58 14.95 7.09
CA GLU A 155 -9.92 15.58 5.82
C GLU A 155 -8.79 15.36 4.81
N VAL A 156 -9.14 14.88 3.62
CA VAL A 156 -8.20 14.83 2.50
C VAL A 156 -8.21 16.19 1.83
N ALA A 157 -7.10 16.90 1.90
CA ALA A 157 -6.89 18.05 1.05
C ALA A 157 -6.79 17.57 -0.40
N HIS A 158 -7.85 17.78 -1.18
CA HIS A 158 -7.77 17.61 -2.63
C HIS A 158 -6.84 18.68 -3.16
N VAL A 159 -5.60 18.31 -3.39
CA VAL A 159 -4.70 19.15 -4.18
C VAL A 159 -5.20 19.05 -5.63
N ARG A 160 -5.81 20.11 -6.08
CA ARG A 160 -6.20 20.27 -7.48
C ARG A 160 -4.97 20.45 -8.36
#